data_712918cc316bcb940d7efe756255950b
#
_entry.id   712918cc316bcb940d7efe756255950b
#
_cell.length_a   1.000
_cell.length_b   1.000
_cell.length_c   1.000
_cell.angle_alpha   90.00
_cell.angle_beta   90.00
_cell.angle_gamma   90.00
#
_symmetry.space_group_name_H-M   'P 1'
#
loop_
_entity.id
_entity.type
_entity.pdbx_description
1 polymer ?
#
loop_
_entity_poly.entity_id
_entity_poly.type
_entity_poly.pdbx_seq_one_letter_code
_entity_poly.pdbx_strand_id
1 'polypeptide(L)'
;LTAKGKAFYAQLMEQGYIALSATKDKISISLRGKIKNIGSEKLDEIFEKNAYMQSIYPGDTRSALEVFCLYEADGEYFDISDPAHIVRDGFAIGKEALEAPGYYVGEGCIGCKLCYSVCPQKCIDITRKPVVIDQHRCLHCGRCAETCPKQVIEKRV
;
A
#
# COMPACT_ATOMS: atom_id res chain seq x y z
N LEU A 1 -17.07 -8.36 2.22
CA LEU A 1 -18.39 -8.85 2.66
C LEU A 1 -18.63 -8.52 4.12
N THR A 2 -19.85 -8.09 4.48
CA THR A 2 -20.28 -7.93 5.87
C THR A 2 -21.80 -8.00 5.96
N ALA A 3 -22.32 -8.41 7.13
CA ALA A 3 -23.75 -8.45 7.38
C ALA A 3 -24.29 -7.05 7.72
N LYS A 4 -25.49 -6.73 7.20
CA LYS A 4 -26.18 -5.44 7.39
C LYS A 4 -26.33 -5.01 8.85
N GLY A 5 -26.51 -5.95 9.76
CA GLY A 5 -26.71 -5.67 11.20
C GLY A 5 -25.43 -5.38 11.99
N LYS A 6 -24.26 -5.39 11.35
CA LYS A 6 -22.99 -5.13 12.05
C LYS A 6 -22.65 -3.64 12.08
N ALA A 7 -22.08 -3.16 13.19
CA ALA A 7 -21.56 -1.79 13.29
C ALA A 7 -20.55 -1.47 12.17
N PHE A 8 -19.74 -2.45 11.79
CA PHE A 8 -18.78 -2.33 10.68
C PHE A 8 -19.46 -2.02 9.34
N TYR A 9 -20.67 -2.57 9.08
CA TYR A 9 -21.44 -2.22 7.89
C TYR A 9 -21.81 -0.72 7.87
N ALA A 10 -22.31 -0.20 8.99
CA ALA A 10 -22.65 1.22 9.11
C ALA A 10 -21.41 2.12 8.89
N GLN A 11 -20.28 1.75 9.43
CA GLN A 11 -19.01 2.47 9.22
C GLN A 11 -18.61 2.50 7.73
N LEU A 12 -18.71 1.37 7.03
CA LEU A 12 -18.39 1.30 5.61
C LEU A 12 -19.32 2.19 4.77
N MET A 13 -20.62 2.19 5.10
CA MET A 13 -21.61 3.04 4.43
C MET A 13 -21.35 4.53 4.66
N GLU A 14 -20.98 4.91 5.86
CA GLU A 14 -20.70 6.29 6.24
C GLU A 14 -19.39 6.81 5.65
N GLN A 15 -18.31 6.03 5.76
CA GLN A 15 -16.97 6.46 5.36
C GLN A 15 -16.74 6.36 3.84
N GLY A 16 -17.36 5.38 3.17
CA GLY A 16 -17.12 5.12 1.75
C GLY A 16 -15.67 4.79 1.41
N TYR A 17 -14.87 4.40 2.41
CA TYR A 17 -13.44 4.20 2.31
C TYR A 17 -12.99 3.06 3.20
N ILE A 18 -11.94 2.32 2.77
CA ILE A 18 -11.35 1.23 3.54
C ILE A 18 -9.83 1.19 3.39
N ALA A 19 -9.15 0.75 4.44
CA ALA A 19 -7.75 0.37 4.41
C ALA A 19 -7.62 -1.10 4.83
N LEU A 20 -6.88 -1.88 4.05
CA LEU A 20 -6.63 -3.30 4.25
C LEU A 20 -5.13 -3.56 4.23
N SER A 21 -4.67 -4.50 5.04
CA SER A 21 -3.31 -5.02 4.98
C SER A 21 -3.32 -6.52 5.24
N ALA A 22 -2.51 -7.23 4.48
CA ALA A 22 -2.27 -8.66 4.67
C ALA A 22 -0.78 -8.94 4.59
N THR A 23 -0.28 -9.76 5.51
CA THR A 23 1.13 -10.15 5.55
C THR A 23 1.24 -11.67 5.62
N LYS A 24 2.06 -12.24 4.76
CA LYS A 24 2.39 -13.67 4.74
C LYS A 24 3.82 -13.86 4.25
N ASP A 25 4.59 -14.73 4.92
CA ASP A 25 5.94 -15.15 4.52
C ASP A 25 6.89 -13.96 4.18
N LYS A 26 6.85 -12.90 5.04
CA LYS A 26 7.62 -11.66 4.88
C LYS A 26 7.21 -10.78 3.68
N ILE A 27 6.10 -11.10 3.02
CA ILE A 27 5.48 -10.28 1.99
C ILE A 27 4.25 -9.61 2.60
N SER A 28 4.11 -8.31 2.38
CA SER A 28 2.95 -7.52 2.79
C SER A 28 2.32 -6.85 1.58
N ILE A 29 0.99 -6.90 1.54
CA ILE A 29 0.20 -6.11 0.59
C ILE A 29 -0.73 -5.22 1.40
N SER A 30 -0.70 -3.93 1.13
CA SER A 30 -1.63 -2.96 1.67
C SER A 30 -2.45 -2.31 0.56
N LEU A 31 -3.72 -2.05 0.86
CA LEU A 31 -4.67 -1.38 -0.04
C LEU A 31 -5.45 -0.35 0.75
N ARG A 32 -5.67 0.81 0.17
CA ARG A 32 -6.52 1.86 0.74
C ARG A 32 -7.27 2.57 -0.37
N GLY A 33 -8.57 2.77 -0.20
CA GLY A 33 -9.32 3.40 -1.27
C GLY A 33 -10.82 3.45 -1.04
N LYS A 34 -11.50 3.94 -2.06
CA LYS A 34 -12.94 4.16 -2.07
C LYS A 34 -13.68 2.87 -2.34
N ILE A 35 -14.75 2.69 -1.59
CA ILE A 35 -15.64 1.54 -1.72
C ILE A 35 -17.04 1.99 -2.05
N LYS A 36 -17.81 1.11 -2.69
CA LYS A 36 -19.25 1.24 -2.88
C LYS A 36 -19.93 -0.06 -2.51
N ASN A 37 -21.10 0.05 -1.92
CA ASN A 37 -21.98 -1.09 -1.70
C ASN A 37 -22.61 -1.50 -3.03
N ILE A 38 -22.50 -2.77 -3.39
CA ILE A 38 -23.11 -3.39 -4.58
C ILE A 38 -24.16 -4.44 -4.22
N GLY A 39 -24.66 -4.41 -2.96
CA GLY A 39 -25.69 -5.32 -2.48
C GLY A 39 -25.27 -6.79 -2.51
N SER A 40 -26.12 -7.65 -3.03
CA SER A 40 -25.84 -9.08 -3.24
C SER A 40 -25.14 -9.38 -4.57
N GLU A 41 -24.89 -8.36 -5.39
CA GLU A 41 -24.14 -8.53 -6.63
C GLU A 41 -22.78 -9.19 -6.34
N LYS A 42 -22.38 -10.14 -7.16
CA LYS A 42 -21.14 -10.91 -6.96
C LYS A 42 -21.07 -11.82 -5.73
N LEU A 43 -22.13 -11.91 -4.92
CA LEU A 43 -22.11 -12.74 -3.71
C LEU A 43 -21.89 -14.22 -4.05
N ASP A 44 -22.63 -14.74 -5.00
CA ASP A 44 -22.50 -16.14 -5.43
C ASP A 44 -21.11 -16.44 -6.01
N GLU A 45 -20.59 -15.58 -6.86
CA GLU A 45 -19.24 -15.71 -7.43
C GLU A 45 -18.16 -15.75 -6.33
N ILE A 46 -18.29 -14.91 -5.30
CA ILE A 46 -17.34 -14.88 -4.18
C ILE A 46 -17.41 -16.18 -3.38
N PHE A 47 -18.60 -16.71 -3.16
CA PHE A 47 -18.79 -17.95 -2.43
C PHE A 47 -18.29 -19.15 -3.22
N GLU A 48 -18.50 -19.21 -4.53
CA GLU A 48 -17.94 -20.27 -5.39
C GLU A 48 -16.42 -20.33 -5.32
N LYS A 49 -15.76 -19.18 -5.29
CA LYS A 49 -14.30 -19.06 -5.25
C LYS A 49 -13.68 -19.19 -3.86
N ASN A 50 -14.48 -19.26 -2.80
CA ASN A 50 -13.98 -19.21 -1.43
C ASN A 50 -14.66 -20.23 -0.53
N ALA A 51 -14.08 -21.44 -0.46
CA ALA A 51 -14.59 -22.53 0.37
C ALA A 51 -14.66 -22.17 1.87
N TYR A 52 -13.78 -21.29 2.37
CA TYR A 52 -13.83 -20.81 3.75
C TYR A 52 -15.12 -20.04 4.02
N MET A 53 -15.51 -19.18 3.11
CA MET A 53 -16.78 -18.44 3.24
C MET A 53 -18.00 -19.36 3.23
N GLN A 54 -17.97 -20.41 2.42
CA GLN A 54 -19.05 -21.42 2.40
C GLN A 54 -19.19 -22.13 3.76
N SER A 55 -18.08 -22.40 4.43
CA SER A 55 -18.08 -23.05 5.76
C SER A 55 -18.64 -22.16 6.88
N ILE A 56 -18.40 -20.84 6.81
CA ILE A 56 -18.86 -19.88 7.82
C ILE A 56 -20.34 -19.52 7.63
N TYR A 57 -20.79 -19.44 6.39
CA TYR A 57 -22.16 -19.04 6.03
C TYR A 57 -22.84 -20.13 5.18
N PRO A 58 -23.22 -21.27 5.79
CA PRO A 58 -23.86 -22.35 5.06
C PRO A 58 -25.30 -21.99 4.64
N GLY A 59 -25.71 -22.48 3.47
CA GLY A 59 -27.07 -22.33 2.96
C GLY A 59 -27.51 -20.87 2.84
N ASP A 60 -28.71 -20.58 3.31
CA ASP A 60 -29.35 -19.25 3.15
C ASP A 60 -28.83 -18.18 4.10
N THR A 61 -27.95 -18.52 5.06
CA THR A 61 -27.39 -17.54 6.01
C THR A 61 -26.57 -16.45 5.30
N ARG A 62 -26.05 -16.73 4.11
CA ARG A 62 -25.36 -15.76 3.25
C ARG A 62 -26.23 -14.59 2.78
N SER A 63 -27.56 -14.73 2.77
CA SER A 63 -28.49 -13.67 2.36
C SER A 63 -28.44 -12.41 3.23
N ALA A 64 -27.92 -12.53 4.46
CA ALA A 64 -27.68 -11.39 5.34
C ALA A 64 -26.50 -10.52 4.94
N LEU A 65 -25.64 -10.99 4.02
CA LEU A 65 -24.40 -10.33 3.62
C LEU A 65 -24.61 -9.41 2.42
N GLU A 66 -23.83 -8.32 2.42
CA GLU A 66 -23.65 -7.46 1.25
C GLU A 66 -22.18 -7.31 0.89
N VAL A 67 -21.96 -7.03 -0.38
CA VAL A 67 -20.63 -6.87 -0.99
C VAL A 67 -20.29 -5.40 -1.08
N PHE A 68 -19.09 -5.05 -0.62
CA PHE A 68 -18.47 -3.75 -0.86
C PHE A 68 -17.38 -3.92 -1.91
N CYS A 69 -17.50 -3.20 -3.02
CA CYS A 69 -16.52 -3.19 -4.09
C CYS A 69 -15.52 -2.06 -3.87
N LEU A 70 -14.25 -2.40 -3.77
CA LEU A 70 -13.15 -1.43 -3.83
C LEU A 70 -12.95 -1.06 -5.30
N TYR A 71 -13.25 0.18 -5.69
CA TYR A 71 -13.27 0.58 -7.09
C TYR A 71 -12.20 1.61 -7.48
N GLU A 72 -11.64 2.30 -6.48
CA GLU A 72 -10.54 3.25 -6.66
C GLU A 72 -9.62 3.15 -5.45
N ALA A 73 -8.39 2.71 -5.64
CA ALA A 73 -7.47 2.47 -4.53
C ALA A 73 -6.01 2.66 -4.92
N ASP A 74 -5.19 2.97 -3.92
CA ASP A 74 -3.75 2.82 -3.93
C ASP A 74 -3.36 1.54 -3.19
N GLY A 75 -2.39 0.83 -3.73
CA GLY A 75 -1.83 -0.36 -3.13
C GLY A 75 -0.32 -0.31 -3.08
N GLU A 76 0.23 -1.06 -2.15
CA GLU A 76 1.66 -1.27 -2.01
C GLU A 76 1.94 -2.76 -1.81
N TYR A 77 2.87 -3.29 -2.59
CA TYR A 77 3.52 -4.57 -2.37
C TYR A 77 4.87 -4.33 -1.70
N PHE A 78 5.14 -5.05 -0.63
CA PHE A 78 6.39 -4.92 0.11
C PHE A 78 6.92 -6.30 0.49
N ASP A 79 8.13 -6.64 0.00
CA ASP A 79 8.79 -7.91 0.23
C ASP A 79 10.13 -7.68 0.96
N ILE A 80 10.26 -8.30 2.12
CA ILE A 80 11.46 -8.31 2.95
C ILE A 80 12.03 -9.72 3.14
N SER A 81 11.74 -10.63 2.22
CA SER A 81 12.26 -12.01 2.28
C SER A 81 13.78 -12.02 2.23
N ASP A 82 14.38 -11.14 1.45
CA ASP A 82 15.81 -10.83 1.49
C ASP A 82 16.03 -9.43 2.10
N PRO A 83 16.50 -9.34 3.37
CA PRO A 83 16.74 -8.05 4.01
C PRO A 83 17.80 -7.16 3.33
N ALA A 84 18.70 -7.77 2.52
CA ALA A 84 19.69 -7.02 1.76
C ALA A 84 19.11 -6.42 0.46
N HIS A 85 18.05 -7.02 -0.06
CA HIS A 85 17.41 -6.64 -1.33
C HIS A 85 15.89 -6.61 -1.18
N ILE A 86 15.39 -5.68 -0.40
CA ILE A 86 13.94 -5.47 -0.28
C ILE A 86 13.35 -5.05 -1.63
N VAL A 87 12.08 -5.39 -1.83
CA VAL A 87 11.29 -4.94 -2.98
C VAL A 87 10.07 -4.17 -2.49
N ARG A 88 9.81 -3.03 -3.11
CA ARG A 88 8.64 -2.20 -2.84
C ARG A 88 8.07 -1.71 -4.17
N ASP A 89 6.81 -2.01 -4.43
CA ASP A 89 6.10 -1.57 -5.61
C ASP A 89 4.75 -0.97 -5.25
N GLY A 90 4.45 0.20 -5.83
CA GLY A 90 3.14 0.82 -5.76
C GLY A 90 2.28 0.43 -6.95
N PHE A 91 0.98 0.25 -6.73
CA PHE A 91 0.01 0.04 -7.79
C PHE A 91 -1.30 0.77 -7.49
N ALA A 92 -2.12 0.99 -8.51
CA ALA A 92 -3.44 1.59 -8.37
C ALA A 92 -4.52 0.72 -8.98
N ILE A 93 -5.75 0.85 -8.46
CA ILE A 93 -6.97 0.22 -8.96
C ILE A 93 -7.94 1.32 -9.37
N GLY A 94 -8.48 1.25 -10.58
CA GLY A 94 -9.53 2.16 -11.06
C GLY A 94 -9.13 3.62 -11.26
N LYS A 95 -7.84 3.92 -11.18
CA LYS A 95 -7.24 5.24 -11.44
C LYS A 95 -5.80 5.10 -11.92
N GLU A 96 -5.21 6.19 -12.43
CA GLU A 96 -3.78 6.22 -12.70
C GLU A 96 -2.97 6.15 -11.40
N ALA A 97 -1.85 5.42 -11.44
CA ALA A 97 -0.93 5.41 -10.32
C ALA A 97 -0.29 6.79 -10.15
N LEU A 98 -0.32 7.31 -8.94
CA LEU A 98 0.45 8.52 -8.59
C LEU A 98 1.95 8.17 -8.53
N GLU A 99 2.80 9.22 -8.56
CA GLU A 99 4.21 9.01 -8.22
C GLU A 99 4.31 8.23 -6.90
N ALA A 100 5.21 7.24 -6.88
CA ALA A 100 5.39 6.42 -5.69
C ALA A 100 5.69 7.30 -4.47
N PRO A 101 4.96 7.13 -3.34
CA PRO A 101 5.33 7.83 -2.11
C PRO A 101 6.78 7.52 -1.76
N GLY A 102 7.54 8.51 -1.30
CA GLY A 102 8.95 8.27 -1.00
C GLY A 102 9.75 9.52 -0.72
N TYR A 103 11.07 9.40 -0.75
CA TYR A 103 12.01 10.50 -0.56
C TYR A 103 12.65 10.91 -1.88
N TYR A 104 12.60 12.19 -2.20
CA TYR A 104 13.09 12.76 -3.45
C TYR A 104 14.10 13.86 -3.18
N VAL A 105 15.11 13.95 -4.02
CA VAL A 105 16.23 14.89 -3.84
C VAL A 105 16.07 16.07 -4.76
N GLY A 106 16.03 17.27 -4.19
CA GLY A 106 15.93 18.54 -4.94
C GLY A 106 17.25 19.01 -5.55
N GLU A 107 17.13 20.03 -6.42
CA GLU A 107 18.24 20.60 -7.21
C GLU A 107 19.39 21.19 -6.37
N GLY A 108 19.12 21.57 -5.11
CA GLY A 108 20.15 22.09 -4.19
C GLY A 108 21.17 21.05 -3.69
N CYS A 109 21.11 19.80 -4.18
CA CYS A 109 22.03 18.74 -3.79
C CYS A 109 23.47 19.08 -4.14
N ILE A 110 24.37 19.02 -3.16
CA ILE A 110 25.80 19.29 -3.34
C ILE A 110 26.65 18.04 -3.61
N GLY A 111 26.03 16.85 -3.58
CA GLY A 111 26.73 15.60 -3.82
C GLY A 111 27.66 15.15 -2.67
N CYS A 112 27.40 15.56 -1.43
CA CYS A 112 28.25 15.24 -0.26
C CYS A 112 28.20 13.77 0.18
N LYS A 113 27.27 12.97 -0.34
CA LYS A 113 27.10 11.52 -0.12
C LYS A 113 26.75 11.11 1.33
N LEU A 114 26.48 12.04 2.24
CA LEU A 114 26.10 11.74 3.62
C LEU A 114 24.81 10.91 3.69
N CYS A 115 23.83 11.20 2.82
CA CYS A 115 22.61 10.41 2.69
C CYS A 115 22.88 8.93 2.39
N TYR A 116 23.85 8.63 1.52
CA TYR A 116 24.25 7.25 1.21
C TYR A 116 24.91 6.57 2.41
N SER A 117 25.75 7.28 3.17
CA SER A 117 26.48 6.69 4.31
C SER A 117 25.51 6.15 5.38
N VAL A 118 24.38 6.83 5.61
CA VAL A 118 23.37 6.45 6.61
C VAL A 118 22.24 5.57 6.06
N CYS A 119 22.18 5.35 4.74
CA CYS A 119 21.16 4.53 4.13
C CYS A 119 21.39 3.03 4.43
N PRO A 120 20.47 2.34 5.12
CA PRO A 120 20.65 0.93 5.45
C PRO A 120 20.60 0.03 4.20
N GLN A 121 19.80 0.41 3.19
CA GLN A 121 19.64 -0.34 1.95
C GLN A 121 20.66 0.05 0.86
N LYS A 122 21.45 1.10 1.09
CA LYS A 122 22.37 1.63 0.07
C LYS A 122 21.68 1.88 -1.29
N CYS A 123 20.41 2.25 -1.26
CA CYS A 123 19.54 2.44 -2.43
C CYS A 123 19.61 3.86 -3.02
N ILE A 124 20.74 4.56 -2.86
CA ILE A 124 20.95 5.92 -3.35
C ILE A 124 22.05 5.91 -4.40
N ASP A 125 21.72 6.26 -5.63
CA ASP A 125 22.68 6.45 -6.71
C ASP A 125 23.44 7.77 -6.51
N ILE A 126 24.70 7.64 -6.11
CA ILE A 126 25.60 8.76 -5.85
C ILE A 126 26.48 9.13 -7.05
N THR A 127 26.29 8.48 -8.19
CA THR A 127 26.98 8.81 -9.44
C THR A 127 26.38 10.02 -10.14
N ARG A 128 25.14 10.37 -9.77
CA ARG A 128 24.37 11.52 -10.29
C ARG A 128 24.42 12.71 -9.33
N LYS A 129 24.10 13.86 -9.84
CA LYS A 129 23.90 15.10 -9.07
C LYS A 129 22.74 15.91 -9.68
N PRO A 130 21.58 16.05 -8.99
CA PRO A 130 21.26 15.48 -7.66
C PRO A 130 21.42 13.96 -7.61
N VAL A 131 21.75 13.42 -6.43
CA VAL A 131 21.71 11.95 -6.20
C VAL A 131 20.29 11.45 -6.33
N VAL A 132 20.10 10.18 -6.71
CA VAL A 132 18.76 9.60 -6.96
C VAL A 132 18.50 8.47 -5.96
N ILE A 133 17.35 8.49 -5.31
CA ILE A 133 16.93 7.43 -4.40
C ILE A 133 16.08 6.42 -5.18
N ASP A 134 16.50 5.16 -5.17
CA ASP A 134 15.73 4.05 -5.73
C ASP A 134 14.54 3.73 -4.80
N GLN A 135 13.34 4.13 -5.23
CA GLN A 135 12.12 3.97 -4.42
C GLN A 135 11.72 2.50 -4.25
N HIS A 136 12.05 1.62 -5.21
CA HIS A 136 11.76 0.19 -5.13
C HIS A 136 12.55 -0.52 -4.01
N ARG A 137 13.66 0.06 -3.58
CA ARG A 137 14.53 -0.47 -2.52
C ARG A 137 14.53 0.40 -1.26
N CYS A 138 13.75 1.47 -1.25
CA CYS A 138 13.74 2.42 -0.14
C CYS A 138 12.87 1.92 1.02
N LEU A 139 13.42 1.85 2.23
CA LEU A 139 12.67 1.56 3.46
C LEU A 139 11.78 2.71 3.94
N HIS A 140 11.87 3.86 3.32
CA HIS A 140 11.19 5.10 3.76
C HIS A 140 11.53 5.51 5.20
N CYS A 141 12.70 5.18 5.72
CA CYS A 141 13.11 5.42 7.11
C CYS A 141 13.45 6.89 7.43
N GLY A 142 13.63 7.76 6.42
CA GLY A 142 13.87 9.19 6.59
C GLY A 142 15.29 9.61 6.94
N ARG A 143 16.20 8.69 7.30
CA ARG A 143 17.57 9.03 7.74
C ARG A 143 18.36 9.89 6.74
N CYS A 144 18.14 9.70 5.43
CA CYS A 144 18.78 10.51 4.39
C CYS A 144 18.33 11.97 4.44
N ALA A 145 17.06 12.24 4.73
CA ALA A 145 16.52 13.59 4.87
C ALA A 145 17.05 14.28 6.13
N GLU A 146 17.05 13.56 7.26
CA GLU A 146 17.57 14.06 8.55
C GLU A 146 19.05 14.44 8.48
N THR A 147 19.85 13.64 7.75
CA THR A 147 21.30 13.86 7.64
C THR A 147 21.69 14.91 6.58
N CYS A 148 20.75 15.32 5.74
CA CYS A 148 21.05 16.23 4.63
C CYS A 148 21.38 17.65 5.11
N PRO A 149 22.63 18.15 4.97
CA PRO A 149 22.99 19.48 5.46
C PRO A 149 22.34 20.62 4.68
N LYS A 150 21.83 20.32 3.47
CA LYS A 150 21.10 21.26 2.62
C LYS A 150 19.60 21.15 2.73
N GLN A 151 19.11 20.15 3.47
CA GLN A 151 17.67 19.90 3.67
C GLN A 151 16.87 19.82 2.34
N VAL A 152 17.48 19.24 1.31
CA VAL A 152 16.90 19.13 -0.04
C VAL A 152 16.30 17.76 -0.33
N ILE A 153 16.15 16.92 0.68
CA ILE A 153 15.50 15.61 0.55
C ILE A 153 14.13 15.69 1.21
N GLU A 154 13.10 15.61 0.41
CA GLU A 154 11.72 15.78 0.81
C GLU A 154 10.92 14.48 0.69
N LYS A 155 10.00 14.27 1.62
CA LYS A 155 9.02 13.19 1.54
C LYS A 155 7.83 13.63 0.69
N ARG A 156 7.53 12.86 -0.34
CA ARG A 156 6.26 12.94 -1.10
C ARG A 156 5.33 11.82 -0.64
N VAL A 157 4.06 12.14 -0.52
CA VAL A 157 3.01 11.23 -0.01
C VAL A 157 1.97 10.99 -1.07
#